data_64f3b6e3c99ad15aa0024d95cb753c2e
#
_entry.id   64f3b6e3c99ad15aa0024d95cb753c2e
#
_cell.length_a   1.000
_cell.length_b   1.000
_cell.length_c   1.000
_cell.angle_alpha   90.00
_cell.angle_beta   90.00
_cell.angle_gamma   90.00
#
_symmetry.space_group_name_H-M   'P 1'
#
loop_
_entity.id
_entity.type
_entity.pdbx_description
1 polymer ?
#
loop_
_entity_poly.entity_id
_entity_poly.type
_entity_poly.pdbx_seq_one_letter_code
_entity_poly.pdbx_strand_id
1 'polypeptide(L)'
;MNKVILVGRLTEAVELKKVGNDQKSTVTTQIALGRSYKDSEGNKETDFPTLVAWGKTAEVLAGMTAKGSLVGIEGELRTRSYEKDGVKRYVTEVLVDKVDLLESKAQTEARAKAAQA
;
A
#
# COMPACT_ATOMS: atom_id res chain seq x y z
N MET A 1 2.86 -3.57 -21.96
CA MET A 1 3.47 -3.87 -20.65
C MET A 1 2.81 -3.00 -19.58
N ASN A 2 2.45 -3.59 -18.48
CA ASN A 2 1.86 -2.88 -17.35
C ASN A 2 2.56 -3.37 -16.08
N LYS A 3 3.56 -2.64 -15.63
CA LYS A 3 4.40 -3.03 -14.50
C LYS A 3 4.70 -1.80 -13.66
N VAL A 4 4.47 -1.93 -12.35
CA VAL A 4 4.77 -0.89 -11.38
C VAL A 4 5.73 -1.47 -10.35
N ILE A 5 6.80 -0.76 -10.06
CA ILE A 5 7.79 -1.13 -9.06
C ILE A 5 7.97 0.07 -8.14
N LEU A 6 7.67 -0.10 -6.86
CA LEU A 6 7.70 0.98 -5.88
C LEU A 6 8.49 0.57 -4.64
N VAL A 7 9.25 1.50 -4.10
CA VAL A 7 9.88 1.33 -2.78
C VAL A 7 9.47 2.53 -1.94
N GLY A 8 8.87 2.27 -0.80
CA GLY A 8 8.40 3.35 0.07
C GLY A 8 7.95 2.83 1.41
N ARG A 9 7.33 3.72 2.20
CA ARG A 9 6.87 3.37 3.54
C ARG A 9 5.36 3.34 3.61
N LEU A 10 4.83 2.37 4.32
CA LEU A 10 3.39 2.28 4.55
C LEU A 10 2.96 3.42 5.48
N THR A 11 1.83 4.04 5.16
CA THR A 11 1.35 5.22 5.89
C THR A 11 0.63 4.87 7.19
N GLU A 12 0.18 3.62 7.30
CA GLU A 12 -0.57 3.15 8.45
C GLU A 12 -0.44 1.63 8.59
N ALA A 13 -0.90 1.10 9.72
CA ALA A 13 -1.00 -0.34 9.89
C ALA A 13 -2.01 -0.89 8.87
N VAL A 14 -1.65 -1.99 8.22
CA VAL A 14 -2.48 -2.59 7.18
C VAL A 14 -3.53 -3.50 7.81
N GLU A 15 -4.78 -3.26 7.47
CA GLU A 15 -5.91 -4.02 8.01
C GLU A 15 -6.40 -5.05 6.98
N LEU A 16 -6.39 -6.31 7.38
CA LEU A 16 -6.91 -7.40 6.54
C LEU A 16 -8.42 -7.45 6.64
N LYS A 17 -9.08 -7.55 5.49
CA LYS A 17 -10.53 -7.70 5.41
C LYS A 17 -10.86 -8.99 4.68
N LYS A 18 -11.98 -9.59 5.03
CA LYS A 18 -12.53 -10.75 4.34
C LYS A 18 -13.75 -10.31 3.56
N VAL A 19 -13.82 -10.66 2.28
CA VAL A 19 -14.93 -10.24 1.41
C VAL A 19 -15.51 -11.42 0.65
N GLY A 20 -16.80 -11.32 0.32
CA GLY A 20 -17.52 -12.31 -0.44
C GLY A 20 -17.89 -13.55 0.36
N ASN A 21 -18.64 -14.46 -0.26
CA ASN A 21 -19.09 -15.70 0.36
C ASN A 21 -17.94 -16.65 0.66
N ASP A 22 -16.89 -16.59 -0.14
CA ASP A 22 -15.69 -17.43 0.01
C ASP A 22 -14.64 -16.80 0.92
N GLN A 23 -14.94 -15.66 1.57
CA GLN A 23 -14.08 -15.02 2.56
C GLN A 23 -12.67 -14.77 2.04
N LYS A 24 -12.55 -14.20 0.86
CA LYS A 24 -11.24 -13.84 0.30
C LYS A 24 -10.59 -12.71 1.08
N SER A 25 -9.31 -12.86 1.36
CA SER A 25 -8.51 -11.84 2.03
C SER A 25 -8.22 -10.69 1.07
N THR A 26 -8.38 -9.46 1.53
CA THR A 26 -8.00 -8.27 0.77
C THR A 26 -7.50 -7.18 1.70
N VAL A 27 -6.64 -6.33 1.17
CA VAL A 27 -6.20 -5.10 1.84
C VAL A 27 -6.23 -3.95 0.86
N THR A 28 -6.53 -2.77 1.37
CA THR A 28 -6.39 -1.51 0.64
C THR A 28 -5.62 -0.58 1.55
N THR A 29 -4.49 -0.07 1.08
CA THR A 29 -3.62 0.78 1.87
C THR A 29 -2.92 1.80 0.97
N GLN A 30 -2.06 2.62 1.54
CA GLN A 30 -1.29 3.60 0.80
C GLN A 30 0.18 3.46 1.11
N ILE A 31 1.01 3.79 0.14
CA ILE A 31 2.47 3.83 0.29
C ILE A 31 2.92 5.26 0.08
N ALA A 32 3.87 5.72 0.89
CA ALA A 32 4.45 7.05 0.76
C ALA A 32 5.70 6.98 -0.11
N LEU A 33 5.70 7.71 -1.22
CA LEU A 33 6.80 7.80 -2.17
C LEU A 33 7.31 9.23 -2.22
N GLY A 34 8.52 9.46 -1.74
CA GLY A 34 9.16 10.77 -1.88
C GLY A 34 9.61 10.97 -3.32
N ARG A 35 9.32 12.15 -3.88
CA ARG A 35 9.79 12.49 -5.22
C ARG A 35 11.30 12.71 -5.18
N SER A 36 11.99 12.36 -6.27
CA SER A 36 13.45 12.46 -6.34
C SER A 36 13.96 13.88 -6.55
N TYR A 37 13.06 14.83 -6.83
CA TYR A 37 13.42 16.23 -7.09
C TYR A 37 12.63 17.15 -6.15
N LYS A 38 13.16 18.35 -5.96
CA LYS A 38 12.50 19.42 -5.19
C LYS A 38 11.69 20.31 -6.12
N ASP A 39 10.63 20.90 -5.60
CA ASP A 39 9.84 21.87 -6.35
C ASP A 39 10.60 23.22 -6.44
N SER A 40 9.99 24.21 -7.09
CA SER A 40 10.61 25.53 -7.28
C SER A 40 10.91 26.26 -5.97
N GLU A 41 10.27 25.88 -4.89
CA GLU A 41 10.46 26.48 -3.55
C GLU A 41 11.42 25.67 -2.67
N GLY A 42 12.03 24.63 -3.22
CA GLY A 42 12.98 23.78 -2.50
C GLY A 42 12.37 22.69 -1.65
N ASN A 43 11.07 22.46 -1.75
CA ASN A 43 10.35 21.42 -0.99
C ASN A 43 10.26 20.13 -1.76
N LYS A 44 10.41 19.01 -1.06
CA LYS A 44 10.14 17.69 -1.63
C LYS A 44 8.69 17.33 -1.38
N GLU A 45 8.04 16.87 -2.42
CA GLU A 45 6.67 16.36 -2.32
C GLU A 45 6.67 14.85 -2.17
N THR A 46 5.60 14.34 -1.60
CA THR A 46 5.38 12.90 -1.41
C THR A 46 4.09 12.51 -2.10
N ASP A 47 4.15 11.43 -2.85
CA ASP A 47 2.96 10.84 -3.47
C ASP A 47 2.46 9.68 -2.61
N PHE A 48 1.15 9.46 -2.63
CA PHE A 48 0.50 8.44 -1.80
C PHE A 48 -0.41 7.55 -2.66
N PRO A 49 0.16 6.74 -3.56
CA PRO A 49 -0.68 5.85 -4.36
C PRO A 49 -1.35 4.77 -3.50
N THR A 50 -2.54 4.39 -3.92
CA THR A 50 -3.31 3.33 -3.27
C THR A 50 -2.85 1.96 -3.77
N LEU A 51 -2.64 1.05 -2.83
CA LEU A 51 -2.29 -0.34 -3.08
C LEU A 51 -3.47 -1.23 -2.74
N VAL A 52 -3.76 -2.18 -3.60
CA VAL A 52 -4.77 -3.21 -3.35
C VAL A 52 -4.09 -4.57 -3.49
N ALA A 53 -4.32 -5.45 -2.54
CA ALA A 53 -3.77 -6.81 -2.59
C ALA A 53 -4.83 -7.82 -2.21
N TRP A 54 -4.66 -9.03 -2.69
CA TRP A 54 -5.60 -10.15 -2.47
C TRP A 54 -4.85 -11.38 -2.00
N GLY A 55 -5.55 -12.24 -1.28
CA GLY A 55 -5.06 -13.55 -0.90
C GLY A 55 -3.80 -13.51 -0.06
N LYS A 56 -2.83 -14.32 -0.43
CA LYS A 56 -1.56 -14.45 0.30
C LYS A 56 -0.81 -13.12 0.39
N THR A 57 -0.80 -12.35 -0.69
CA THR A 57 -0.14 -11.04 -0.72
C THR A 57 -0.77 -10.09 0.31
N ALA A 58 -2.10 -10.10 0.41
CA ALA A 58 -2.81 -9.32 1.41
C ALA A 58 -2.43 -9.77 2.83
N GLU A 59 -2.34 -11.06 3.06
CA GLU A 59 -1.97 -11.61 4.36
C GLU A 59 -0.54 -11.22 4.77
N VAL A 60 0.39 -11.21 3.82
CA VAL A 60 1.77 -10.75 4.08
C VAL A 60 1.78 -9.29 4.48
N LEU A 61 1.09 -8.43 3.73
CA LEU A 61 1.03 -7.01 4.06
C LEU A 61 0.42 -6.77 5.45
N ALA A 62 -0.66 -7.47 5.77
CA ALA A 62 -1.34 -7.28 7.05
C ALA A 62 -0.55 -7.87 8.23
N GLY A 63 0.07 -9.04 8.02
CA GLY A 63 0.69 -9.78 9.12
C GLY A 63 2.17 -9.54 9.35
N MET A 64 2.88 -9.00 8.35
CA MET A 64 4.33 -8.89 8.39
C MET A 64 4.85 -7.46 8.25
N THR A 65 3.99 -6.46 8.35
CA THR A 65 4.36 -5.05 8.29
C THR A 65 3.72 -4.27 9.45
N ALA A 66 4.19 -3.06 9.63
CA ALA A 66 3.66 -2.12 10.63
C ALA A 66 3.58 -0.72 10.01
N LYS A 67 2.98 0.22 10.70
CA LYS A 67 2.96 1.62 10.28
C LYS A 67 4.39 2.10 10.08
N GLY A 68 4.69 2.65 8.91
CA GLY A 68 6.01 3.16 8.57
C GLY A 68 6.98 2.13 8.00
N SER A 69 6.58 0.86 7.88
CA SER A 69 7.44 -0.19 7.31
C SER A 69 7.93 0.16 5.91
N LEU A 70 9.21 -0.07 5.65
CA LEU A 70 9.79 0.08 4.32
C LEU A 70 9.56 -1.20 3.53
N VAL A 71 8.91 -1.08 2.39
CA VAL A 71 8.56 -2.23 1.55
C VAL A 71 8.84 -1.95 0.10
N GLY A 72 9.12 -3.01 -0.66
CA GLY A 72 9.15 -2.98 -2.11
C GLY A 72 7.88 -3.62 -2.64
N ILE A 73 7.27 -3.00 -3.62
CA ILE A 73 6.01 -3.43 -4.22
C ILE A 73 6.21 -3.65 -5.71
N GLU A 74 5.80 -4.80 -6.21
CA GLU A 74 5.67 -5.04 -7.63
C GLU A 74 4.20 -5.29 -7.93
N GLY A 75 3.69 -4.69 -8.98
CA GLY A 75 2.31 -4.85 -9.37
C GLY A 75 2.00 -4.24 -10.72
N GLU A 76 0.74 -3.96 -10.95
CA GLU A 76 0.29 -3.34 -12.18
C GLU A 76 -0.75 -2.27 -11.87
N LEU A 77 -0.85 -1.28 -12.76
CA LEU A 77 -1.88 -0.25 -12.63
C LEU A 77 -3.23 -0.83 -13.03
N ARG A 78 -4.23 -0.53 -12.23
CA ARG A 78 -5.60 -0.89 -12.49
C ARG A 78 -6.49 0.32 -12.32
N THR A 79 -7.51 0.41 -13.15
CA THR A 79 -8.55 1.42 -13.00
C THR A 79 -9.88 0.70 -12.80
N ARG A 80 -10.74 1.33 -12.03
CA ARG A 80 -12.11 0.87 -11.85
C ARG A 80 -13.02 2.06 -11.70
N SER A 81 -14.31 1.86 -11.87
CA SER A 81 -15.30 2.91 -11.69
C SER A 81 -16.31 2.49 -10.64
N TYR A 82 -16.88 3.47 -9.97
CA TYR A 82 -17.97 3.27 -9.04
C TYR A 82 -18.90 4.51 -9.10
N GLU A 83 -20.12 4.34 -8.68
CA GLU A 83 -21.07 5.45 -8.59
C GLU A 83 -21.22 5.91 -7.15
N LYS A 84 -21.19 7.22 -6.97
CA LYS A 84 -21.47 7.86 -5.70
C LYS A 84 -22.35 9.08 -5.94
N ASP A 85 -23.50 9.12 -5.30
CA ASP A 85 -24.48 10.21 -5.44
C ASP A 85 -24.88 10.44 -6.91
N GLY A 86 -25.02 9.36 -7.68
CA GLY A 86 -25.39 9.42 -9.10
C GLY A 86 -24.28 9.85 -10.04
N VAL A 87 -23.07 10.07 -9.52
CA VAL A 87 -21.91 10.48 -10.31
C VAL A 87 -20.93 9.31 -10.44
N LYS A 88 -20.54 9.02 -11.68
CA LYS A 88 -19.55 7.99 -11.97
C LYS A 88 -18.15 8.51 -11.64
N ARG A 89 -17.43 7.77 -10.81
CA ARG A 89 -16.07 8.13 -10.40
C ARG A 89 -15.09 7.03 -10.80
N TYR A 90 -13.87 7.46 -11.12
CA TYR A 90 -12.79 6.55 -11.54
C TYR A 90 -11.68 6.57 -10.52
N VAL A 91 -11.11 5.40 -10.26
CA VAL A 91 -9.99 5.22 -9.34
C VAL A 91 -8.86 4.53 -10.07
N THR A 92 -7.65 5.03 -9.91
CA THR A 92 -6.43 4.37 -10.36
C THR A 92 -5.68 3.87 -9.14
N GLU A 93 -5.35 2.61 -9.13
CA GLU A 93 -4.66 1.98 -8.00
C GLU A 93 -3.65 0.95 -8.49
N VAL A 94 -2.78 0.50 -7.61
CA VAL A 94 -1.79 -0.54 -7.92
C VAL A 94 -2.31 -1.85 -7.35
N LEU A 95 -2.50 -2.83 -8.24
CA LEU A 95 -2.80 -4.20 -7.82
C LEU A 95 -1.47 -4.89 -7.53
N VAL A 96 -1.24 -5.22 -6.28
CA VAL A 96 0.04 -5.75 -5.81
C VAL A 96 0.18 -7.23 -6.16
N ASP A 97 1.26 -7.59 -6.86
CA ASP A 97 1.60 -8.98 -7.18
C ASP A 97 2.59 -9.56 -6.18
N LYS A 98 3.54 -8.73 -5.74
CA LYS A 98 4.62 -9.18 -4.86
C LYS A 98 5.01 -8.08 -3.89
N VAL A 99 5.31 -8.48 -2.65
CA VAL A 99 5.81 -7.60 -1.59
C VAL A 99 7.19 -8.08 -1.17
N ASP A 100 8.15 -7.16 -1.14
CA ASP A 100 9.47 -7.40 -0.56
C ASP A 100 9.55 -6.65 0.76
N LEU A 101 9.87 -7.37 1.82
CA LEU A 101 10.04 -6.80 3.15
C LEU A 101 11.48 -6.32 3.26
N LEU A 102 11.67 -5.00 3.35
CA LEU A 102 12.99 -4.37 3.31
C LEU A 102 13.52 -4.01 4.70
N GLU A 103 12.82 -4.42 5.74
CA GLU A 103 13.24 -4.24 7.13
C GLU A 103 13.22 -5.58 7.86
N SER A 104 14.03 -5.69 8.91
CA SER A 104 14.08 -6.91 9.70
C SER A 104 12.81 -7.08 10.53
N LYS A 105 12.58 -8.30 11.01
CA LYS A 105 11.48 -8.60 11.91
C LYS A 105 11.56 -7.75 13.19
N ALA A 106 12.77 -7.55 13.71
CA ALA A 106 12.98 -6.72 14.89
C ALA A 106 12.58 -5.27 14.66
N GLN A 107 12.88 -4.69 13.48
CA GLN A 107 12.49 -3.34 13.13
C GLN A 107 10.97 -3.24 13.00
N THR A 108 10.34 -4.24 12.40
CA THR A 108 8.88 -4.28 12.24
C THR A 108 8.19 -4.34 13.61
N GLU A 109 8.67 -5.18 14.50
CA GLU A 109 8.13 -5.31 15.86
C GLU A 109 8.29 -4.00 16.63
N ALA A 110 9.44 -3.33 16.49
CA ALA A 110 9.69 -2.04 17.12
C ALA A 110 8.72 -0.98 16.64
N ARG A 111 8.42 -0.95 15.32
CA ARG A 111 7.43 -0.03 14.76
C ARG A 111 6.02 -0.29 15.25
N ALA A 112 5.62 -1.55 15.32
CA ALA A 112 4.31 -1.94 15.81
C ALA A 112 4.13 -1.53 17.28
N LYS A 113 5.17 -1.73 18.08
CA LYS A 113 5.16 -1.34 19.49
C LYS A 113 5.09 0.18 19.66
N ALA A 114 5.85 0.93 18.88
CA ALA A 114 5.83 2.39 18.92
C ALA A 114 4.46 2.95 18.53
N ALA A 115 3.77 2.33 17.58
CA ALA A 115 2.45 2.74 17.13
C ALA A 115 1.36 2.54 18.19
N GLN A 116 1.62 1.66 19.17
CA GLN A 116 0.69 1.38 20.26
C GLN A 116 0.91 2.30 21.49
N ALA A 117 1.99 3.03 21.47
CA ALA A 117 2.37 3.89 22.61
C ALA A 117 1.53 5.18 22.63
#